data_772525834e3174c3ec1e9ef6475ab449
#
_entry.id   772525834e3174c3ec1e9ef6475ab449
#
_cell.length_a   1.000
_cell.length_b   1.000
_cell.length_c   1.000
_cell.angle_alpha   90.00
_cell.angle_beta   90.00
_cell.angle_gamma   90.00
#
_symmetry.space_group_name_H-M   'P 1'
#
loop_
_entity.id
_entity.type
_entity.pdbx_description
1 polymer ?
#
loop_
_entity_poly.entity_id
_entity_poly.type
_entity_poly.pdbx_seq_one_letter_code
_entity_poly.pdbx_strand_id
1 'polypeptide(L)'
;MGMKRGQVAIAAGLLLAWPAMAQAIVNDASAEMRQYVRARLADAAGMPDAAAASYARLLQASPQDKRLALRTYRQALTAGNYKLAGLAAAQLDRLGALPPDGTLLLFAEAVTAHDWKRANATIGRIEREQVFGFLAPVMRGWVAYGRQAPDAARLAAPTGGSQLSNAYSRDHHLLIALAMGRYEMLSDLRRLVAAHDVRSLRLQLAAAALLAKRGDLANARGILEGQTPELIRARATLDAGKPLLGAIDTPELGLSDLFAQLAIDVKGDGRSPVSLQLARIGGYLAPGNAAAIIATADLLTANGYHDAALALLDTVPAEDPLWEAARQERSGILLSMGNRQAALADAQKAAAQPGASAATFVELGGILADLNRPAEAVKAYQRAIDIDTAQGVPNWAHLFLQAGALDRSGDWEGAKELLRQASKLAPGQAVILNYLGYGMLDRGENLPEAQAYIERASSLDPNDAAIADSLGWLYYKRGNYPGAIAALERAVAGEPGQSVINEHLGDAYWAVGRRMEARYAWRAALVQADKADSDRIKRKLADGPGDRLSAN
;
A
#
# COMPACT_ATOMS: atom_id res chain seq x y z
N MET A 1 -84.78 40.41 -7.64
CA MET A 1 -84.25 39.13 -8.06
C MET A 1 -82.73 39.16 -7.80
N GLY A 2 -82.36 38.55 -6.70
CA GLY A 2 -80.95 38.57 -6.22
C GLY A 2 -80.12 37.49 -6.84
N MET A 3 -78.93 37.77 -7.28
CA MET A 3 -77.90 36.82 -7.56
C MET A 3 -76.69 37.07 -6.62
N LYS A 4 -76.34 36.01 -5.93
CA LYS A 4 -75.41 36.00 -4.78
C LYS A 4 -74.00 36.43 -5.16
N ARG A 5 -73.44 37.38 -4.47
CA ARG A 5 -72.06 37.87 -4.55
C ARG A 5 -71.04 36.88 -3.94
N GLY A 6 -71.37 35.60 -3.78
CA GLY A 6 -70.50 34.58 -3.07
C GLY A 6 -69.69 33.64 -3.98
N GLN A 7 -69.84 33.57 -5.29
CA GLN A 7 -69.20 32.61 -6.16
C GLN A 7 -68.00 33.15 -7.00
N VAL A 8 -67.74 34.44 -6.98
CA VAL A 8 -66.63 35.07 -7.73
C VAL A 8 -65.31 35.10 -6.92
N ALA A 9 -65.38 35.00 -5.58
CA ALA A 9 -64.21 35.09 -4.73
C ALA A 9 -63.38 33.77 -4.68
N ILE A 10 -64.00 32.60 -4.95
CA ILE A 10 -63.30 31.29 -4.90
C ILE A 10 -62.53 31.04 -6.21
N ALA A 11 -63.00 31.54 -7.35
CA ALA A 11 -62.30 31.37 -8.63
C ALA A 11 -61.05 32.26 -8.78
N ALA A 12 -61.04 33.45 -8.12
CA ALA A 12 -59.91 34.37 -8.16
C ALA A 12 -58.75 33.91 -7.23
N GLY A 13 -59.05 33.22 -6.11
CA GLY A 13 -58.04 32.63 -5.22
C GLY A 13 -57.28 31.46 -5.82
N LEU A 14 -57.92 30.64 -6.63
CA LEU A 14 -57.30 29.47 -7.31
C LEU A 14 -56.39 29.88 -8.50
N LEU A 15 -56.68 30.99 -9.17
CA LEU A 15 -55.88 31.53 -10.27
C LEU A 15 -54.60 32.26 -9.83
N LEU A 16 -54.54 32.75 -8.58
CA LEU A 16 -53.35 33.39 -8.00
C LEU A 16 -52.43 32.40 -7.28
N ALA A 17 -52.93 31.22 -6.87
CA ALA A 17 -52.14 30.19 -6.22
C ALA A 17 -51.34 29.32 -7.23
N TRP A 18 -51.79 29.21 -8.47
CA TRP A 18 -51.12 28.38 -9.48
C TRP A 18 -49.72 28.88 -9.88
N PRO A 19 -49.46 30.15 -10.16
CA PRO A 19 -48.10 30.63 -10.46
C PRO A 19 -47.17 30.53 -9.25
N ALA A 20 -47.67 30.72 -8.02
CA ALA A 20 -46.88 30.57 -6.80
C ALA A 20 -46.50 29.09 -6.54
N MET A 21 -47.44 28.16 -6.76
CA MET A 21 -47.14 26.74 -6.69
C MET A 21 -46.19 26.29 -7.82
N ALA A 22 -46.41 26.74 -9.05
CA ALA A 22 -45.53 26.46 -10.17
C ALA A 22 -44.12 27.03 -9.95
N GLN A 23 -44.03 28.25 -9.41
CA GLN A 23 -42.74 28.87 -9.05
C GLN A 23 -42.05 28.17 -7.90
N ALA A 24 -42.79 27.68 -6.91
CA ALA A 24 -42.23 26.85 -5.82
C ALA A 24 -41.71 25.53 -6.34
N ILE A 25 -42.44 24.84 -7.23
CA ILE A 25 -42.00 23.57 -7.87
C ILE A 25 -40.75 23.80 -8.73
N VAL A 26 -40.69 24.88 -9.52
CA VAL A 26 -39.50 25.21 -10.34
C VAL A 26 -38.30 25.58 -9.46
N ASN A 27 -38.52 26.30 -8.38
CA ASN A 27 -37.48 26.67 -7.43
C ASN A 27 -36.96 25.42 -6.68
N ASP A 28 -37.84 24.51 -6.33
CA ASP A 28 -37.49 23.25 -5.65
C ASP A 28 -36.71 22.30 -6.59
N ALA A 29 -37.15 22.12 -7.81
CA ALA A 29 -36.43 21.36 -8.84
C ALA A 29 -35.06 21.99 -9.15
N SER A 30 -34.94 23.31 -9.16
CA SER A 30 -33.65 24.00 -9.34
C SER A 30 -32.72 23.83 -8.10
N ALA A 31 -33.30 23.74 -6.90
CA ALA A 31 -32.55 23.49 -5.67
C ALA A 31 -32.02 22.04 -5.61
N GLU A 32 -32.85 21.07 -5.95
CA GLU A 32 -32.45 19.66 -6.07
C GLU A 32 -31.35 19.46 -7.12
N MET A 33 -31.49 20.10 -8.29
CA MET A 33 -30.46 20.06 -9.33
C MET A 33 -29.13 20.64 -8.84
N ARG A 34 -29.15 21.79 -8.17
CA ARG A 34 -27.93 22.37 -7.58
C ARG A 34 -27.31 21.43 -6.54
N GLN A 35 -28.13 20.79 -5.71
CA GLN A 35 -27.67 19.83 -4.70
C GLN A 35 -27.06 18.58 -5.36
N TYR A 36 -27.66 18.10 -6.45
CA TYR A 36 -27.13 16.98 -7.23
C TYR A 36 -25.77 17.31 -7.86
N VAL A 37 -25.65 18.48 -8.47
CA VAL A 37 -24.38 18.96 -9.03
C VAL A 37 -23.30 19.07 -7.95
N ARG A 38 -23.62 19.60 -6.77
CA ARG A 38 -22.71 19.66 -5.61
C ARG A 38 -22.26 18.25 -5.19
N ALA A 39 -23.19 17.29 -5.08
CA ALA A 39 -22.88 15.91 -4.76
C ALA A 39 -21.92 15.29 -5.77
N ARG A 40 -22.16 15.53 -7.07
CA ARG A 40 -21.32 15.03 -8.16
C ARG A 40 -19.93 15.66 -8.19
N LEU A 41 -19.85 16.96 -7.92
CA LEU A 41 -18.56 17.67 -7.83
C LEU A 41 -17.74 17.18 -6.64
N ALA A 42 -18.37 16.99 -5.47
CA ALA A 42 -17.70 16.44 -4.29
C ALA A 42 -17.22 15.01 -4.53
N ASP A 43 -18.04 14.16 -5.19
CA ASP A 43 -17.71 12.81 -5.60
C ASP A 43 -16.47 12.82 -6.54
N ALA A 44 -16.49 13.65 -7.59
CA ALA A 44 -15.40 13.79 -8.53
C ALA A 44 -14.12 14.41 -7.94
N ALA A 45 -14.26 15.22 -6.89
CA ALA A 45 -13.15 15.83 -6.17
C ALA A 45 -12.55 14.94 -5.07
N GLY A 46 -13.02 13.68 -4.94
CA GLY A 46 -12.53 12.77 -3.90
C GLY A 46 -12.92 13.18 -2.47
N MET A 47 -14.09 13.84 -2.31
CA MET A 47 -14.63 14.30 -1.03
C MET A 47 -15.85 13.47 -0.60
N PRO A 48 -15.65 12.21 -0.15
CA PRO A 48 -16.74 11.26 0.06
C PRO A 48 -17.73 11.71 1.15
N ASP A 49 -17.28 12.38 2.22
CA ASP A 49 -18.14 12.94 3.27
C ASP A 49 -19.12 13.98 2.72
N ALA A 50 -18.62 14.94 1.95
CA ALA A 50 -19.42 16.00 1.34
C ALA A 50 -20.38 15.42 0.29
N ALA A 51 -19.93 14.43 -0.49
CA ALA A 51 -20.75 13.72 -1.45
C ALA A 51 -21.88 12.94 -0.76
N ALA A 52 -21.55 12.15 0.28
CA ALA A 52 -22.51 11.38 1.07
C ALA A 52 -23.59 12.28 1.69
N ALA A 53 -23.18 13.37 2.34
CA ALA A 53 -24.11 14.34 2.94
C ALA A 53 -25.02 14.98 1.91
N SER A 54 -24.52 15.27 0.71
CA SER A 54 -25.29 15.86 -0.37
C SER A 54 -26.29 14.88 -0.99
N TYR A 55 -25.86 13.63 -1.24
CA TYR A 55 -26.77 12.56 -1.71
C TYR A 55 -27.81 12.20 -0.67
N ALA A 56 -27.47 12.21 0.63
CA ALA A 56 -28.43 11.94 1.70
C ALA A 56 -29.58 12.95 1.75
N ARG A 57 -29.30 14.24 1.54
CA ARG A 57 -30.35 15.29 1.46
C ARG A 57 -31.28 15.06 0.26
N LEU A 58 -30.73 14.70 -0.89
CA LEU A 58 -31.53 14.35 -2.07
C LEU A 58 -32.37 13.09 -1.82
N LEU A 59 -31.82 12.09 -1.14
CA LEU A 59 -32.54 10.86 -0.79
C LEU A 59 -33.70 11.13 0.19
N GLN A 60 -33.55 12.10 1.09
CA GLN A 60 -34.66 12.54 1.95
C GLN A 60 -35.83 13.14 1.16
N ALA A 61 -35.54 13.91 0.11
CA ALA A 61 -36.56 14.48 -0.79
C ALA A 61 -37.16 13.41 -1.71
N SER A 62 -36.37 12.42 -2.12
CA SER A 62 -36.79 11.34 -3.06
C SER A 62 -36.50 9.94 -2.48
N PRO A 63 -37.21 9.48 -1.43
CA PRO A 63 -36.87 8.24 -0.71
C PRO A 63 -36.98 6.95 -1.52
N GLN A 64 -37.69 6.98 -2.66
CA GLN A 64 -37.87 5.83 -3.53
C GLN A 64 -36.79 5.72 -4.64
N ASP A 65 -35.90 6.71 -4.73
CA ASP A 65 -34.83 6.69 -5.75
C ASP A 65 -33.69 5.74 -5.34
N LYS A 66 -33.68 4.56 -5.98
CA LYS A 66 -32.66 3.53 -5.79
C LYS A 66 -31.24 4.03 -6.12
N ARG A 67 -31.09 4.93 -7.10
CA ARG A 67 -29.78 5.45 -7.53
C ARG A 67 -29.19 6.39 -6.49
N LEU A 68 -30.03 7.26 -5.92
CA LEU A 68 -29.62 8.14 -4.83
C LEU A 68 -29.28 7.35 -3.57
N ALA A 69 -30.10 6.34 -3.23
CA ALA A 69 -29.83 5.45 -2.10
C ALA A 69 -28.49 4.72 -2.27
N LEU A 70 -28.21 4.17 -3.47
CA LEU A 70 -26.95 3.48 -3.76
C LEU A 70 -25.74 4.43 -3.70
N ARG A 71 -25.86 5.65 -4.22
CA ARG A 71 -24.78 6.65 -4.13
C ARG A 71 -24.55 7.08 -2.69
N THR A 72 -25.61 7.34 -1.94
CA THR A 72 -25.50 7.65 -0.50
C THR A 72 -24.79 6.54 0.25
N TYR A 73 -25.20 5.28 0.04
CA TYR A 73 -24.57 4.10 0.65
C TYR A 73 -23.07 4.04 0.36
N ARG A 74 -22.70 4.09 -0.92
CA ARG A 74 -21.30 3.95 -1.35
C ARG A 74 -20.43 5.08 -0.80
N GLN A 75 -20.88 6.33 -0.92
CA GLN A 75 -20.09 7.48 -0.45
C GLN A 75 -20.00 7.52 1.08
N ALA A 76 -21.08 7.20 1.77
CA ALA A 76 -21.07 7.12 3.22
C ALA A 76 -20.12 6.02 3.73
N LEU A 77 -20.12 4.85 3.08
CA LEU A 77 -19.21 3.76 3.45
C LEU A 77 -17.75 4.11 3.14
N THR A 78 -17.48 4.72 1.96
CA THR A 78 -16.13 5.21 1.61
C THR A 78 -15.63 6.24 2.61
N ALA A 79 -16.49 7.16 3.07
CA ALA A 79 -16.17 8.14 4.10
C ALA A 79 -15.97 7.53 5.51
N GLY A 80 -16.45 6.32 5.75
CA GLY A 80 -16.50 5.73 7.10
C GLY A 80 -17.68 6.24 7.93
N ASN A 81 -18.66 6.89 7.29
CA ASN A 81 -19.90 7.29 7.95
C ASN A 81 -20.88 6.11 8.03
N TYR A 82 -20.58 5.18 8.92
CA TYR A 82 -21.29 3.91 9.04
C TYR A 82 -22.77 4.06 9.39
N LYS A 83 -23.12 5.09 10.18
CA LYS A 83 -24.51 5.39 10.50
C LYS A 83 -25.33 5.72 9.25
N LEU A 84 -24.79 6.60 8.40
CA LEU A 84 -25.45 6.97 7.15
C LEU A 84 -25.44 5.81 6.15
N ALA A 85 -24.35 5.06 6.08
CA ALA A 85 -24.24 3.86 5.23
C ALA A 85 -25.29 2.81 5.60
N GLY A 86 -25.48 2.52 6.88
CA GLY A 86 -26.50 1.58 7.39
C GLY A 86 -27.94 2.05 7.07
N LEU A 87 -28.23 3.35 7.26
CA LEU A 87 -29.54 3.90 6.88
C LEU A 87 -29.81 3.77 5.38
N ALA A 88 -28.83 4.05 4.55
CA ALA A 88 -28.96 3.91 3.09
C ALA A 88 -29.04 2.43 2.66
N ALA A 89 -28.31 1.53 3.30
CA ALA A 89 -28.39 0.09 3.08
C ALA A 89 -29.78 -0.45 3.43
N ALA A 90 -30.34 -0.07 4.60
CA ALA A 90 -31.70 -0.44 5.00
C ALA A 90 -32.76 0.11 4.02
N GLN A 91 -32.54 1.31 3.45
CA GLN A 91 -33.44 1.85 2.42
C GLN A 91 -33.34 1.04 1.13
N LEU A 92 -32.13 0.71 0.68
CA LEU A 92 -31.91 -0.14 -0.50
C LEU A 92 -32.52 -1.54 -0.34
N ASP A 93 -32.46 -2.09 0.87
CA ASP A 93 -33.06 -3.38 1.19
C ASP A 93 -34.60 -3.34 1.04
N ARG A 94 -35.26 -2.32 1.60
CA ARG A 94 -36.71 -2.10 1.41
C ARG A 94 -37.11 -1.92 -0.07
N LEU A 95 -36.22 -1.34 -0.86
CA LEU A 95 -36.45 -1.13 -2.30
C LEU A 95 -36.07 -2.35 -3.17
N GLY A 96 -35.60 -3.44 -2.57
CA GLY A 96 -35.12 -4.62 -3.30
C GLY A 96 -33.93 -4.34 -4.21
N ALA A 97 -33.02 -3.44 -3.79
CA ALA A 97 -31.88 -2.97 -4.54
C ALA A 97 -30.56 -2.98 -3.74
N LEU A 98 -30.55 -3.70 -2.60
CA LEU A 98 -29.35 -3.81 -1.75
C LEU A 98 -28.26 -4.60 -2.51
N PRO A 99 -27.03 -4.04 -2.67
CA PRO A 99 -25.93 -4.79 -3.25
C PRO A 99 -25.39 -5.85 -2.27
N PRO A 100 -24.68 -6.89 -2.76
CA PRO A 100 -24.16 -7.97 -1.91
C PRO A 100 -23.26 -7.48 -0.76
N ASP A 101 -22.42 -6.46 -0.98
CA ASP A 101 -21.62 -5.82 0.07
C ASP A 101 -22.48 -5.09 1.10
N GLY A 102 -23.65 -4.58 0.72
CA GLY A 102 -24.64 -4.04 1.64
C GLY A 102 -25.22 -5.11 2.55
N THR A 103 -25.40 -6.34 2.08
CA THR A 103 -25.81 -7.46 2.92
C THR A 103 -24.72 -7.81 3.96
N LEU A 104 -23.43 -7.69 3.59
CA LEU A 104 -22.31 -7.82 4.54
C LEU A 104 -22.33 -6.71 5.60
N LEU A 105 -22.67 -5.47 5.24
CA LEU A 105 -22.82 -4.39 6.24
C LEU A 105 -23.95 -4.67 7.22
N LEU A 106 -25.12 -5.13 6.74
CA LEU A 106 -26.24 -5.52 7.63
C LEU A 106 -25.87 -6.70 8.54
N PHE A 107 -25.04 -7.62 8.06
CA PHE A 107 -24.48 -8.69 8.88
C PHE A 107 -23.55 -8.13 9.96
N ALA A 108 -22.64 -7.22 9.59
CA ALA A 108 -21.72 -6.57 10.53
C ALA A 108 -22.48 -5.78 11.61
N GLU A 109 -23.56 -5.06 11.25
CA GLU A 109 -24.44 -4.41 12.23
C GLU A 109 -25.08 -5.40 13.21
N ALA A 110 -25.52 -6.56 12.73
CA ALA A 110 -26.12 -7.59 13.59
C ALA A 110 -25.07 -8.18 14.56
N VAL A 111 -23.83 -8.36 14.11
CA VAL A 111 -22.71 -8.84 14.94
C VAL A 111 -22.37 -7.83 16.02
N THR A 112 -22.18 -6.55 15.67
CA THR A 112 -21.83 -5.48 16.63
C THR A 112 -22.96 -5.22 17.65
N ALA A 113 -24.20 -5.48 17.26
CA ALA A 113 -25.36 -5.43 18.16
C ALA A 113 -25.55 -6.72 18.99
N HIS A 114 -24.69 -7.74 18.79
CA HIS A 114 -24.84 -9.08 19.36
C HIS A 114 -26.21 -9.74 19.09
N ASP A 115 -26.88 -9.32 18.00
CA ASP A 115 -28.10 -9.95 17.51
C ASP A 115 -27.74 -11.17 16.65
N TRP A 116 -27.39 -12.25 17.36
CA TRP A 116 -26.95 -13.50 16.73
C TRP A 116 -28.05 -14.16 15.89
N LYS A 117 -29.33 -13.91 16.20
CA LYS A 117 -30.45 -14.42 15.40
C LYS A 117 -30.48 -13.72 14.05
N ARG A 118 -30.39 -12.38 14.01
CA ARG A 118 -30.32 -11.59 12.80
C ARG A 118 -29.04 -11.90 12.01
N ALA A 119 -27.90 -12.05 12.70
CA ALA A 119 -26.64 -12.42 12.07
C ALA A 119 -26.75 -13.76 11.31
N ASN A 120 -27.29 -14.82 11.94
CA ASN A 120 -27.49 -16.11 11.28
C ASN A 120 -28.47 -16.04 10.10
N ALA A 121 -29.57 -15.29 10.24
CA ALA A 121 -30.52 -15.08 9.13
C ALA A 121 -29.85 -14.39 7.93
N THR A 122 -28.98 -13.41 8.21
CA THR A 122 -28.23 -12.68 7.19
C THR A 122 -27.19 -13.58 6.51
N ILE A 123 -26.50 -14.47 7.24
CA ILE A 123 -25.61 -15.49 6.63
C ILE A 123 -26.38 -16.35 5.62
N GLY A 124 -27.58 -16.82 5.97
CA GLY A 124 -28.43 -17.58 5.04
C GLY A 124 -28.86 -16.79 3.81
N ARG A 125 -28.96 -15.46 3.89
CA ARG A 125 -29.18 -14.59 2.74
C ARG A 125 -27.91 -14.48 1.88
N ILE A 126 -26.74 -14.24 2.48
CA ILE A 126 -25.43 -14.16 1.79
C ILE A 126 -25.17 -15.44 0.98
N GLU A 127 -25.51 -16.61 1.53
CA GLU A 127 -25.39 -17.88 0.78
C GLU A 127 -26.30 -17.94 -0.44
N ARG A 128 -27.55 -17.47 -0.35
CA ARG A 128 -28.47 -17.43 -1.50
C ARG A 128 -28.03 -16.42 -2.55
N GLU A 129 -27.40 -15.32 -2.15
CA GLU A 129 -26.83 -14.32 -3.07
C GLU A 129 -25.57 -14.82 -3.81
N GLN A 130 -24.92 -15.88 -3.31
CA GLN A 130 -23.76 -16.61 -3.85
C GLN A 130 -22.45 -15.81 -3.95
N VAL A 131 -22.46 -14.49 -4.08
CA VAL A 131 -21.26 -13.65 -4.27
C VAL A 131 -20.25 -13.84 -3.13
N PHE A 132 -20.70 -13.77 -1.89
CA PHE A 132 -19.88 -13.95 -0.69
C PHE A 132 -20.25 -15.23 0.10
N GLY A 133 -21.04 -16.12 -0.48
CA GLY A 133 -21.51 -17.35 0.17
C GLY A 133 -20.38 -18.27 0.64
N PHE A 134 -19.23 -18.21 -0.02
CA PHE A 134 -18.03 -18.99 0.33
C PHE A 134 -17.43 -18.60 1.70
N LEU A 135 -17.79 -17.44 2.27
CA LEU A 135 -17.37 -17.00 3.61
C LEU A 135 -18.28 -17.52 4.73
N ALA A 136 -19.43 -18.09 4.40
CA ALA A 136 -20.44 -18.50 5.37
C ALA A 136 -19.91 -19.45 6.46
N PRO A 137 -19.04 -20.43 6.20
CA PRO A 137 -18.47 -21.26 7.24
C PRO A 137 -17.73 -20.45 8.31
N VAL A 138 -16.87 -19.51 7.90
CA VAL A 138 -16.11 -18.63 8.81
C VAL A 138 -17.06 -17.73 9.61
N MET A 139 -18.03 -17.11 8.92
CA MET A 139 -19.03 -16.24 9.56
C MET A 139 -19.85 -17.00 10.62
N ARG A 140 -20.29 -18.23 10.32
CA ARG A 140 -20.98 -19.10 11.28
C ARG A 140 -20.10 -19.45 12.47
N GLY A 141 -18.82 -19.74 12.24
CA GLY A 141 -17.87 -20.03 13.30
C GLY A 141 -17.76 -18.87 14.29
N TRP A 142 -17.56 -17.65 13.81
CA TRP A 142 -17.46 -16.47 14.66
C TRP A 142 -18.78 -16.12 15.37
N VAL A 143 -19.94 -16.25 14.70
CA VAL A 143 -21.25 -16.07 15.32
C VAL A 143 -21.50 -17.13 16.41
N ALA A 144 -21.12 -18.39 16.18
CA ALA A 144 -21.20 -19.45 17.15
C ALA A 144 -20.28 -19.20 18.35
N TYR A 145 -19.06 -18.70 18.10
CA TYR A 145 -18.11 -18.29 19.14
C TYR A 145 -18.72 -17.20 20.04
N GLY A 146 -19.30 -16.14 19.44
CA GLY A 146 -19.99 -15.09 20.20
C GLY A 146 -21.16 -15.59 21.06
N ARG A 147 -21.80 -16.68 20.65
CA ARG A 147 -22.84 -17.39 21.40
C ARG A 147 -22.29 -18.39 22.43
N GLN A 148 -20.97 -18.49 22.54
CA GLN A 148 -20.28 -19.48 23.38
C GLN A 148 -20.62 -20.94 23.02
N ALA A 149 -20.92 -21.21 21.73
CA ALA A 149 -21.23 -22.55 21.26
C ALA A 149 -19.96 -23.43 21.21
N PRO A 150 -20.01 -24.68 21.71
CA PRO A 150 -18.83 -25.53 21.82
C PRO A 150 -18.28 -26.00 20.47
N ASP A 151 -19.08 -25.92 19.41
CA ASP A 151 -18.72 -26.34 18.05
C ASP A 151 -18.29 -25.19 17.14
N ALA A 152 -18.08 -23.99 17.68
CA ALA A 152 -17.74 -22.78 16.90
C ALA A 152 -16.55 -22.98 15.95
N ALA A 153 -15.44 -23.52 16.44
CA ALA A 153 -14.28 -23.79 15.61
C ALA A 153 -14.60 -24.79 14.47
N ARG A 154 -15.34 -25.86 14.77
CA ARG A 154 -15.75 -26.87 13.78
C ARG A 154 -16.60 -26.27 12.65
N LEU A 155 -17.45 -25.29 12.95
CA LEU A 155 -18.28 -24.62 11.95
C LEU A 155 -17.43 -23.78 10.95
N ALA A 156 -16.30 -23.28 11.39
CA ALA A 156 -15.35 -22.56 10.54
C ALA A 156 -14.40 -23.48 9.75
N ALA A 157 -14.35 -24.78 10.06
CA ALA A 157 -13.42 -25.71 9.44
C ALA A 157 -13.63 -25.81 7.92
N PRO A 158 -12.54 -26.09 7.13
CA PRO A 158 -12.66 -26.30 5.69
C PRO A 158 -13.64 -27.42 5.34
N THR A 159 -14.54 -27.15 4.39
CA THR A 159 -15.60 -28.10 3.98
C THR A 159 -15.47 -28.57 2.53
N GLY A 160 -14.33 -28.35 1.87
CA GLY A 160 -14.09 -28.78 0.48
C GLY A 160 -14.55 -27.80 -0.60
N GLY A 161 -14.68 -26.52 -0.28
CA GLY A 161 -14.97 -25.44 -1.24
C GLY A 161 -13.78 -25.08 -2.14
N SER A 162 -13.79 -23.87 -2.70
CA SER A 162 -12.66 -23.32 -3.48
C SER A 162 -11.39 -23.22 -2.64
N GLN A 163 -10.23 -23.13 -3.30
CA GLN A 163 -8.94 -22.97 -2.62
C GLN A 163 -8.95 -21.73 -1.69
N LEU A 164 -9.53 -20.62 -2.15
CA LEU A 164 -9.67 -19.38 -1.38
C LEU A 164 -10.57 -19.58 -0.15
N SER A 165 -11.74 -20.21 -0.32
CA SER A 165 -12.66 -20.53 0.79
C SER A 165 -11.96 -21.38 1.86
N ASN A 166 -11.23 -22.42 1.43
CA ASN A 166 -10.50 -23.31 2.35
C ASN A 166 -9.37 -22.58 3.08
N ALA A 167 -8.72 -21.61 2.42
CA ALA A 167 -7.68 -20.80 3.06
C ALA A 167 -8.24 -19.97 4.21
N TYR A 168 -9.34 -19.21 4.00
CA TYR A 168 -9.99 -18.45 5.06
C TYR A 168 -10.53 -19.37 6.17
N SER A 169 -11.17 -20.48 5.79
CA SER A 169 -11.71 -21.43 6.76
C SER A 169 -10.62 -22.02 7.66
N ARG A 170 -9.46 -22.37 7.10
CA ARG A 170 -8.32 -22.89 7.86
C ARG A 170 -7.78 -21.88 8.86
N ASP A 171 -7.54 -20.65 8.41
CA ASP A 171 -7.00 -19.59 9.27
C ASP A 171 -7.93 -19.29 10.44
N HIS A 172 -9.22 -19.06 10.14
CA HIS A 172 -10.19 -18.70 11.17
C HIS A 172 -10.61 -19.88 12.04
N HIS A 173 -10.58 -21.12 11.53
CA HIS A 173 -10.73 -22.31 12.36
C HIS A 173 -9.68 -22.34 13.47
N LEU A 174 -8.41 -22.12 13.11
CA LEU A 174 -7.31 -22.07 14.07
C LEU A 174 -7.46 -20.91 15.06
N LEU A 175 -7.78 -19.70 14.59
CA LEU A 175 -7.98 -18.54 15.46
C LEU A 175 -9.15 -18.75 16.45
N ILE A 176 -10.29 -19.27 15.99
CA ILE A 176 -11.43 -19.58 16.87
C ILE A 176 -11.05 -20.67 17.87
N ALA A 177 -10.37 -21.73 17.43
CA ALA A 177 -9.95 -22.81 18.31
C ALA A 177 -9.01 -22.30 19.43
N LEU A 178 -8.03 -21.48 19.09
CA LEU A 178 -7.15 -20.82 20.05
C LEU A 178 -7.93 -19.87 20.98
N ALA A 179 -8.88 -19.10 20.43
CA ALA A 179 -9.75 -18.24 21.21
C ALA A 179 -10.64 -19.01 22.19
N MET A 180 -10.96 -20.26 21.88
CA MET A 180 -11.66 -21.21 22.79
C MET A 180 -10.70 -21.92 23.76
N GLY A 181 -9.40 -21.71 23.71
CA GLY A 181 -8.41 -22.37 24.56
C GLY A 181 -8.02 -23.77 24.11
N ARG A 182 -8.22 -24.13 22.84
CA ARG A 182 -7.86 -25.44 22.27
C ARG A 182 -6.42 -25.43 21.76
N TYR A 183 -5.48 -25.67 22.65
CA TYR A 183 -4.04 -25.58 22.37
C TYR A 183 -3.49 -26.75 21.55
N GLU A 184 -4.24 -27.84 21.37
CA GLU A 184 -3.91 -28.93 20.46
C GLU A 184 -3.69 -28.46 19.01
N MET A 185 -4.26 -27.30 18.64
CA MET A 185 -4.14 -26.71 17.31
C MET A 185 -2.82 -25.97 17.08
N LEU A 186 -1.97 -25.79 18.09
CA LEU A 186 -0.71 -25.05 17.96
C LEU A 186 0.27 -25.69 16.96
N SER A 187 0.28 -27.03 16.86
CA SER A 187 1.11 -27.74 15.87
C SER A 187 0.72 -27.40 14.43
N ASP A 188 -0.59 -27.28 14.18
CA ASP A 188 -1.13 -26.94 12.85
C ASP A 188 -0.84 -25.47 12.51
N LEU A 189 -0.99 -24.59 13.51
CA LEU A 189 -0.64 -23.18 13.36
C LEU A 189 0.86 -23.01 13.01
N ARG A 190 1.76 -23.66 13.75
CA ARG A 190 3.21 -23.58 13.48
C ARG A 190 3.55 -24.05 12.06
N ARG A 191 2.91 -25.12 11.57
CA ARG A 191 3.09 -25.56 10.18
C ARG A 191 2.61 -24.53 9.16
N LEU A 192 1.49 -23.87 9.45
CA LEU A 192 0.90 -22.87 8.56
C LEU A 192 1.76 -21.61 8.48
N VAL A 193 2.27 -21.12 9.60
CA VAL A 193 3.08 -19.90 9.66
C VAL A 193 4.53 -20.10 9.20
N ALA A 194 4.99 -21.33 9.05
CA ALA A 194 6.32 -21.64 8.51
C ALA A 194 6.51 -21.20 7.04
N ALA A 195 5.44 -20.81 6.34
CA ALA A 195 5.53 -20.25 4.98
C ALA A 195 6.21 -18.87 4.92
N HIS A 196 6.26 -18.14 6.03
CA HIS A 196 6.90 -16.82 6.17
C HIS A 196 6.43 -15.77 5.14
N ASP A 197 5.17 -15.86 4.72
CA ASP A 197 4.51 -14.86 3.87
C ASP A 197 3.71 -13.83 4.69
N VAL A 198 3.12 -12.83 4.03
CA VAL A 198 2.32 -11.78 4.68
C VAL A 198 1.14 -12.36 5.47
N ARG A 199 0.52 -13.44 4.97
CA ARG A 199 -0.59 -14.12 5.63
C ARG A 199 -0.12 -14.82 6.91
N SER A 200 1.05 -15.45 6.87
CA SER A 200 1.70 -16.09 8.02
C SER A 200 2.02 -15.07 9.11
N LEU A 201 2.59 -13.92 8.76
CA LEU A 201 2.93 -12.84 9.70
C LEU A 201 1.71 -12.40 10.50
N ARG A 202 0.59 -12.16 9.83
CA ARG A 202 -0.67 -11.79 10.47
C ARG A 202 -1.14 -12.83 11.48
N LEU A 203 -1.11 -14.10 11.09
CA LEU A 203 -1.52 -15.22 11.97
C LEU A 203 -0.56 -15.38 13.16
N GLN A 204 0.75 -15.21 12.95
CA GLN A 204 1.74 -15.24 14.02
C GLN A 204 1.44 -14.15 15.07
N LEU A 205 1.25 -12.91 14.63
CA LEU A 205 0.97 -11.78 15.53
C LEU A 205 -0.34 -11.98 16.30
N ALA A 206 -1.42 -12.35 15.61
CA ALA A 206 -2.73 -12.57 16.24
C ALA A 206 -2.70 -13.72 17.25
N ALA A 207 -2.08 -14.85 16.90
CA ALA A 207 -1.97 -15.99 17.78
C ALA A 207 -1.06 -15.72 18.99
N ALA A 208 0.09 -15.07 18.76
CA ALA A 208 0.99 -14.72 19.85
C ALA A 208 0.34 -13.74 20.85
N ALA A 209 -0.35 -12.72 20.34
CA ALA A 209 -1.08 -11.78 21.17
C ALA A 209 -2.19 -12.47 21.99
N LEU A 210 -2.91 -13.40 21.38
CA LEU A 210 -3.95 -14.18 22.06
C LEU A 210 -3.37 -15.09 23.16
N LEU A 211 -2.29 -15.80 22.87
CA LEU A 211 -1.60 -16.66 23.86
C LEU A 211 -1.03 -15.83 25.01
N ALA A 212 -0.38 -14.70 24.70
CA ALA A 212 0.16 -13.79 25.71
C ALA A 212 -0.95 -13.22 26.61
N LYS A 213 -2.09 -12.81 26.04
CA LYS A 213 -3.28 -12.34 26.79
C LYS A 213 -3.80 -13.42 27.78
N ARG A 214 -3.59 -14.69 27.46
CA ARG A 214 -3.98 -15.83 28.31
C ARG A 214 -2.88 -16.31 29.26
N GLY A 215 -1.72 -15.64 29.27
CA GLY A 215 -0.58 -15.97 30.13
C GLY A 215 0.36 -17.04 29.59
N ASP A 216 0.12 -17.59 28.40
CA ASP A 216 0.99 -18.59 27.75
C ASP A 216 2.12 -17.91 26.98
N LEU A 217 3.03 -17.26 27.72
CA LEU A 217 4.14 -16.52 27.13
C LEU A 217 5.16 -17.41 26.40
N ALA A 218 5.29 -18.69 26.82
CA ALA A 218 6.22 -19.61 26.19
C ALA A 218 5.79 -19.95 24.74
N ASN A 219 4.54 -20.32 24.55
CA ASN A 219 3.99 -20.56 23.21
C ASN A 219 3.86 -19.27 22.41
N ALA A 220 3.53 -18.12 23.03
CA ALA A 220 3.49 -16.83 22.36
C ALA A 220 4.86 -16.49 21.74
N ARG A 221 5.96 -16.62 22.50
CA ARG A 221 7.32 -16.42 21.97
C ARG A 221 7.67 -17.43 20.88
N GLY A 222 7.33 -18.70 21.07
CA GLY A 222 7.65 -19.77 20.12
C GLY A 222 6.89 -19.67 18.79
N ILE A 223 5.85 -18.86 18.69
CA ILE A 223 5.17 -18.59 17.42
C ILE A 223 5.81 -17.41 16.68
N LEU A 224 6.40 -16.44 17.38
CA LEU A 224 7.00 -15.23 16.81
C LEU A 224 8.39 -15.49 16.22
N GLU A 225 8.57 -16.60 15.50
CA GLU A 225 9.81 -16.91 14.78
C GLU A 225 9.92 -16.08 13.49
N GLY A 226 11.12 -15.56 13.19
CA GLY A 226 11.39 -14.74 12.01
C GLY A 226 12.08 -13.43 12.35
N GLN A 227 12.47 -12.67 11.32
CA GLN A 227 13.29 -11.47 11.44
C GLN A 227 12.59 -10.21 10.88
N THR A 228 11.27 -10.26 10.65
CA THR A 228 10.55 -9.06 10.23
C THR A 228 10.47 -8.05 11.40
N PRO A 229 10.42 -6.74 11.10
CA PRO A 229 10.34 -5.70 12.14
C PRO A 229 9.19 -5.92 13.13
N GLU A 230 8.03 -6.35 12.64
CA GLU A 230 6.84 -6.61 13.43
C GLU A 230 7.04 -7.76 14.43
N LEU A 231 7.69 -8.85 14.00
CA LEU A 231 7.97 -10.00 14.87
C LEU A 231 9.05 -9.66 15.91
N ILE A 232 10.08 -8.90 15.52
CA ILE A 232 11.11 -8.41 16.44
C ILE A 232 10.46 -7.51 17.50
N ARG A 233 9.62 -6.57 17.08
CA ARG A 233 8.89 -5.67 17.96
C ARG A 233 7.93 -6.42 18.89
N ALA A 234 7.19 -7.39 18.38
CA ALA A 234 6.30 -8.22 19.19
C ALA A 234 7.06 -9.00 20.28
N ARG A 235 8.21 -9.61 19.93
CA ARG A 235 9.08 -10.27 20.91
C ARG A 235 9.59 -9.30 21.97
N ALA A 236 10.12 -8.15 21.56
CA ALA A 236 10.61 -7.13 22.49
C ALA A 236 9.51 -6.63 23.44
N THR A 237 8.27 -6.52 22.96
CA THR A 237 7.11 -6.17 23.78
C THR A 237 6.84 -7.22 24.85
N LEU A 238 6.86 -8.52 24.49
CA LEU A 238 6.69 -9.62 25.43
C LEU A 238 7.83 -9.72 26.44
N ASP A 239 9.08 -9.50 25.99
CA ASP A 239 10.27 -9.54 26.85
C ASP A 239 10.30 -8.39 27.86
N ALA A 240 9.73 -7.24 27.51
CA ALA A 240 9.51 -6.12 28.41
C ALA A 240 8.33 -6.32 29.37
N GLY A 241 7.63 -7.46 29.32
CA GLY A 241 6.46 -7.75 30.15
C GLY A 241 5.23 -6.89 29.82
N LYS A 242 5.19 -6.29 28.62
CA LYS A 242 4.08 -5.44 28.17
C LYS A 242 3.00 -6.27 27.47
N PRO A 243 1.74 -5.82 27.49
CA PRO A 243 0.67 -6.45 26.71
C PRO A 243 0.98 -6.37 25.21
N LEU A 244 0.83 -7.50 24.51
CA LEU A 244 0.93 -7.55 23.06
C LEU A 244 -0.46 -7.31 22.45
N LEU A 245 -0.56 -6.26 21.63
CA LEU A 245 -1.81 -5.92 20.93
C LEU A 245 -2.02 -6.83 19.70
N GLY A 246 -3.26 -6.83 19.16
CA GLY A 246 -3.61 -7.60 17.95
C GLY A 246 -4.24 -8.97 18.23
N ALA A 247 -4.58 -9.30 19.47
CA ALA A 247 -5.29 -10.55 19.78
C ALA A 247 -6.66 -10.58 19.11
N ILE A 248 -6.96 -11.67 18.39
CA ILE A 248 -8.27 -11.91 17.74
C ILE A 248 -9.07 -12.86 18.63
N ASP A 249 -9.84 -12.29 19.55
CA ASP A 249 -10.60 -13.05 20.57
C ASP A 249 -12.08 -12.62 20.70
N THR A 250 -12.58 -11.88 19.72
CA THR A 250 -14.00 -11.53 19.61
C THR A 250 -14.51 -11.78 18.18
N PRO A 251 -15.83 -11.99 17.99
CA PRO A 251 -16.41 -12.12 16.65
C PRO A 251 -16.13 -10.90 15.77
N GLU A 252 -16.16 -9.70 16.33
CA GLU A 252 -15.93 -8.44 15.62
C GLU A 252 -14.50 -8.39 15.09
N LEU A 253 -13.49 -8.72 15.91
CA LEU A 253 -12.10 -8.76 15.50
C LEU A 253 -11.83 -9.83 14.43
N GLY A 254 -12.40 -11.03 14.60
CA GLY A 254 -12.23 -12.11 13.64
C GLY A 254 -12.89 -11.82 12.29
N LEU A 255 -14.05 -11.20 12.29
CA LEU A 255 -14.73 -10.81 11.04
C LEU A 255 -14.10 -9.56 10.41
N SER A 256 -13.58 -8.63 11.22
CA SER A 256 -12.76 -7.51 10.74
C SER A 256 -11.54 -8.01 9.99
N ASP A 257 -10.83 -8.97 10.57
CA ASP A 257 -9.68 -9.61 9.96
C ASP A 257 -10.02 -10.32 8.64
N LEU A 258 -11.12 -11.10 8.63
CA LEU A 258 -11.62 -11.77 7.43
C LEU A 258 -11.89 -10.78 6.29
N PHE A 259 -12.59 -9.68 6.57
CA PHE A 259 -12.95 -8.70 5.54
C PHE A 259 -11.75 -7.87 5.08
N ALA A 260 -10.79 -7.58 5.95
CA ALA A 260 -9.54 -6.94 5.58
C ALA A 260 -8.72 -7.82 4.62
N GLN A 261 -8.58 -9.12 4.92
CA GLN A 261 -7.89 -10.07 4.04
C GLN A 261 -8.60 -10.21 2.69
N LEU A 262 -9.93 -10.38 2.71
CA LEU A 262 -10.70 -10.45 1.46
C LEU A 262 -10.55 -9.18 0.62
N ALA A 263 -10.53 -8.01 1.25
CA ALA A 263 -10.33 -6.74 0.57
C ALA A 263 -8.98 -6.67 -0.17
N ILE A 264 -7.92 -7.21 0.45
CA ILE A 264 -6.59 -7.32 -0.16
C ILE A 264 -6.61 -8.32 -1.32
N ASP A 265 -7.17 -9.51 -1.11
CA ASP A 265 -7.18 -10.60 -2.10
C ASP A 265 -7.99 -10.24 -3.36
N VAL A 266 -9.05 -9.41 -3.24
CA VAL A 266 -9.88 -8.96 -4.37
C VAL A 266 -9.48 -7.60 -4.93
N LYS A 267 -8.41 -6.98 -4.41
CA LYS A 267 -7.89 -5.70 -4.90
C LYS A 267 -7.48 -5.79 -6.38
N GLY A 268 -6.86 -6.91 -6.79
CA GLY A 268 -6.31 -7.09 -8.13
C GLY A 268 -5.30 -6.01 -8.50
N ASP A 269 -5.09 -5.77 -9.80
CA ASP A 269 -4.15 -4.76 -10.31
C ASP A 269 -4.72 -3.32 -10.34
N GLY A 270 -5.91 -3.10 -9.75
CA GLY A 270 -6.60 -1.83 -9.93
C GLY A 270 -7.48 -1.36 -8.80
N ARG A 271 -8.22 -0.29 -9.10
CA ARG A 271 -9.19 0.34 -8.21
C ARG A 271 -10.46 -0.51 -8.15
N SER A 272 -10.57 -1.37 -7.16
CA SER A 272 -11.79 -2.14 -6.93
C SER A 272 -12.68 -1.44 -5.89
N PRO A 273 -13.85 -0.90 -6.27
CA PRO A 273 -14.77 -0.31 -5.30
C PRO A 273 -15.21 -1.30 -4.22
N VAL A 274 -15.33 -2.59 -4.57
CA VAL A 274 -15.74 -3.64 -3.64
C VAL A 274 -14.67 -3.88 -2.58
N SER A 275 -13.38 -3.84 -2.93
CA SER A 275 -12.27 -4.01 -1.97
C SER A 275 -12.32 -2.94 -0.88
N LEU A 276 -12.48 -1.66 -1.26
CA LEU A 276 -12.57 -0.58 -0.28
C LEU A 276 -13.80 -0.73 0.62
N GLN A 277 -14.94 -1.15 0.07
CA GLN A 277 -16.16 -1.39 0.85
C GLN A 277 -15.98 -2.51 1.87
N LEU A 278 -15.35 -3.62 1.47
CA LEU A 278 -15.02 -4.73 2.37
C LEU A 278 -14.09 -4.30 3.51
N ALA A 279 -13.02 -3.55 3.18
CA ALA A 279 -12.10 -3.02 4.18
C ALA A 279 -12.80 -2.08 5.17
N ARG A 280 -13.68 -1.20 4.67
CA ARG A 280 -14.50 -0.32 5.52
C ARG A 280 -15.47 -1.08 6.42
N ILE A 281 -16.08 -2.17 5.93
CA ILE A 281 -16.94 -3.03 6.77
C ILE A 281 -16.09 -3.72 7.85
N GLY A 282 -14.87 -4.15 7.52
CA GLY A 282 -13.90 -4.63 8.51
C GLY A 282 -13.58 -3.59 9.60
N GLY A 283 -13.30 -2.34 9.18
CA GLY A 283 -13.07 -1.23 10.10
C GLY A 283 -14.29 -0.84 10.95
N TYR A 284 -15.51 -1.07 10.46
CA TYR A 284 -16.74 -0.91 11.25
C TYR A 284 -16.83 -1.93 12.38
N LEU A 285 -16.51 -3.19 12.10
CA LEU A 285 -16.54 -4.28 13.08
C LEU A 285 -15.52 -4.06 14.20
N ALA A 286 -14.30 -3.65 13.85
CA ALA A 286 -13.23 -3.45 14.82
C ALA A 286 -12.37 -2.24 14.43
N PRO A 287 -12.74 -1.02 14.84
CA PRO A 287 -12.03 0.22 14.47
C PRO A 287 -10.56 0.27 14.92
N GLY A 288 -10.18 -0.50 15.94
CA GLY A 288 -8.81 -0.60 16.45
C GLY A 288 -7.97 -1.73 15.83
N ASN A 289 -8.47 -2.45 14.83
CA ASN A 289 -7.69 -3.50 14.16
C ASN A 289 -6.66 -2.87 13.21
N ALA A 290 -5.39 -2.85 13.62
CA ALA A 290 -4.31 -2.22 12.86
C ALA A 290 -4.15 -2.80 11.44
N ALA A 291 -4.31 -4.11 11.26
CA ALA A 291 -4.26 -4.73 9.93
C ALA A 291 -5.38 -4.24 9.01
N ALA A 292 -6.61 -4.11 9.53
CA ALA A 292 -7.74 -3.55 8.78
C ALA A 292 -7.56 -2.05 8.49
N ILE A 293 -6.96 -1.30 9.41
CA ILE A 293 -6.61 0.11 9.22
C ILE A 293 -5.63 0.27 8.05
N ILE A 294 -4.52 -0.46 8.05
CA ILE A 294 -3.49 -0.40 7.00
C ILE A 294 -4.08 -0.80 5.64
N ALA A 295 -4.82 -1.93 5.58
CA ALA A 295 -5.47 -2.37 4.35
C ALA A 295 -6.48 -1.33 3.81
N THR A 296 -7.23 -0.67 4.71
CA THR A 296 -8.17 0.38 4.32
C THR A 296 -7.45 1.62 3.80
N ALA A 297 -6.34 2.02 4.44
CA ALA A 297 -5.54 3.17 4.03
C ALA A 297 -4.90 2.97 2.65
N ASP A 298 -4.33 1.80 2.38
CA ASP A 298 -3.82 1.41 1.06
C ASP A 298 -4.91 1.52 -0.03
N LEU A 299 -6.12 1.00 0.25
CA LEU A 299 -7.25 1.06 -0.68
C LEU A 299 -7.79 2.49 -0.86
N LEU A 300 -7.79 3.32 0.18
CA LEU A 300 -8.11 4.74 0.08
C LEU A 300 -7.11 5.48 -0.81
N THR A 301 -5.83 5.22 -0.61
CA THR A 301 -4.73 5.78 -1.40
C THR A 301 -4.85 5.41 -2.87
N ALA A 302 -5.09 4.13 -3.18
CA ALA A 302 -5.30 3.64 -4.54
C ALA A 302 -6.51 4.31 -5.23
N ASN A 303 -7.49 4.78 -4.45
CA ASN A 303 -8.66 5.51 -4.94
C ASN A 303 -8.51 7.05 -4.88
N GLY A 304 -7.34 7.57 -4.47
CA GLY A 304 -7.05 9.01 -4.42
C GLY A 304 -7.53 9.72 -3.15
N TYR A 305 -7.95 8.99 -2.11
CA TYR A 305 -8.42 9.55 -0.83
C TYR A 305 -7.28 9.67 0.19
N HIS A 306 -6.19 10.35 -0.20
CA HIS A 306 -4.94 10.40 0.58
C HIS A 306 -5.12 10.97 1.98
N ASP A 307 -5.86 12.07 2.15
CA ASP A 307 -6.09 12.69 3.47
C ASP A 307 -6.83 11.73 4.42
N ALA A 308 -7.83 11.00 3.91
CA ALA A 308 -8.57 10.01 4.68
C ALA A 308 -7.68 8.81 5.07
N ALA A 309 -6.78 8.40 4.18
CA ALA A 309 -5.80 7.35 4.46
C ALA A 309 -4.81 7.78 5.55
N LEU A 310 -4.25 8.99 5.44
CA LEU A 310 -3.33 9.55 6.45
C LEU A 310 -3.99 9.66 7.83
N ALA A 311 -5.22 10.20 7.89
CA ALA A 311 -5.97 10.31 9.14
C ALA A 311 -6.26 8.94 9.78
N LEU A 312 -6.53 7.92 8.96
CA LEU A 312 -6.79 6.57 9.44
C LEU A 312 -5.52 5.92 10.00
N LEU A 313 -4.38 6.04 9.32
CA LEU A 313 -3.09 5.51 9.78
C LEU A 313 -2.62 6.13 11.10
N ASP A 314 -3.01 7.38 11.37
CA ASP A 314 -2.70 8.05 12.65
C ASP A 314 -3.40 7.42 13.86
N THR A 315 -4.43 6.61 13.64
CA THR A 315 -5.15 5.92 14.73
C THR A 315 -4.44 4.66 15.22
N VAL A 316 -3.41 4.14 14.51
CA VAL A 316 -2.67 2.95 14.94
C VAL A 316 -1.78 3.30 16.14
N PRO A 317 -1.97 2.62 17.30
CA PRO A 317 -1.21 2.92 18.51
C PRO A 317 0.29 2.60 18.34
N ALA A 318 1.14 3.39 19.00
CA ALA A 318 2.59 3.18 18.94
C ALA A 318 3.04 1.84 19.56
N GLU A 319 2.23 1.23 20.40
CA GLU A 319 2.46 -0.07 21.03
C GLU A 319 2.06 -1.25 20.13
N ASP A 320 1.33 -1.01 19.04
CA ASP A 320 0.93 -2.07 18.12
C ASP A 320 2.14 -2.61 17.33
N PRO A 321 2.29 -3.92 17.18
CA PRO A 321 3.37 -4.49 16.35
C PRO A 321 3.40 -3.96 14.91
N LEU A 322 2.23 -3.62 14.35
CA LEU A 322 2.08 -3.10 12.99
C LEU A 322 2.28 -1.58 12.88
N TRP A 323 2.64 -0.89 13.97
CA TRP A 323 2.81 0.57 13.95
C TRP A 323 3.86 1.04 12.93
N GLU A 324 4.99 0.33 12.81
CA GLU A 324 6.03 0.69 11.83
C GLU A 324 5.50 0.52 10.40
N ALA A 325 4.78 -0.57 10.11
CA ALA A 325 4.14 -0.76 8.81
C ALA A 325 3.14 0.37 8.49
N ALA A 326 2.34 0.81 9.49
CA ALA A 326 1.45 1.95 9.32
C ALA A 326 2.21 3.26 9.07
N ARG A 327 3.38 3.47 9.68
CA ARG A 327 4.23 4.66 9.42
C ARG A 327 4.86 4.63 8.04
N GLN A 328 5.34 3.47 7.58
CA GLN A 328 5.88 3.30 6.23
C GLN A 328 4.81 3.58 5.16
N GLU A 329 3.60 3.05 5.34
CA GLU A 329 2.47 3.34 4.44
C GLU A 329 2.16 4.84 4.40
N ARG A 330 2.11 5.48 5.57
CA ARG A 330 1.90 6.93 5.69
C ARG A 330 2.98 7.74 4.96
N SER A 331 4.23 7.36 5.14
CA SER A 331 5.38 8.00 4.49
C SER A 331 5.29 7.86 2.96
N GLY A 332 4.98 6.66 2.47
CA GLY A 332 4.75 6.40 1.04
C GLY A 332 3.66 7.30 0.46
N ILE A 333 2.54 7.49 1.17
CA ILE A 333 1.46 8.39 0.75
C ILE A 333 1.96 9.83 0.66
N LEU A 334 2.65 10.33 1.71
CA LEU A 334 3.18 11.69 1.73
C LEU A 334 4.19 11.95 0.60
N LEU A 335 5.05 10.96 0.30
CA LEU A 335 6.01 11.03 -0.81
C LEU A 335 5.28 11.06 -2.16
N SER A 336 4.26 10.23 -2.36
CA SER A 336 3.45 10.21 -3.59
C SER A 336 2.71 11.53 -3.84
N MET A 337 2.31 12.22 -2.77
CA MET A 337 1.73 13.57 -2.81
C MET A 337 2.79 14.67 -3.04
N GLY A 338 4.08 14.32 -3.13
CA GLY A 338 5.19 15.29 -3.22
C GLY A 338 5.51 16.00 -1.91
N ASN A 339 4.88 15.61 -0.80
CA ASN A 339 5.06 16.25 0.51
C ASN A 339 6.27 15.66 1.28
N ARG A 340 7.46 15.78 0.66
CA ARG A 340 8.71 15.21 1.18
C ARG A 340 9.08 15.72 2.58
N GLN A 341 8.72 16.97 2.91
CA GLN A 341 9.04 17.54 4.23
C GLN A 341 8.20 16.91 5.35
N ALA A 342 6.91 16.64 5.10
CA ALA A 342 6.07 15.94 6.05
C ALA A 342 6.53 14.47 6.23
N ALA A 343 6.90 13.79 5.13
CA ALA A 343 7.48 12.45 5.19
C ALA A 343 8.76 12.43 6.03
N LEU A 344 9.65 13.40 5.83
CA LEU A 344 10.86 13.54 6.64
C LEU A 344 10.56 13.74 8.14
N ALA A 345 9.60 14.62 8.46
CA ALA A 345 9.23 14.87 9.86
C ALA A 345 8.66 13.60 10.53
N ASP A 346 7.82 12.84 9.81
CA ASP A 346 7.28 11.57 10.30
C ASP A 346 8.38 10.52 10.50
N ALA A 347 9.29 10.35 9.55
CA ALA A 347 10.41 9.41 9.65
C ALA A 347 11.37 9.78 10.78
N GLN A 348 11.65 11.08 10.98
CA GLN A 348 12.44 11.56 12.12
C GLN A 348 11.77 11.26 13.46
N LYS A 349 10.45 11.46 13.54
CA LYS A 349 9.67 11.13 14.75
C LYS A 349 9.69 9.62 15.03
N ALA A 350 9.60 8.80 13.99
CA ALA A 350 9.70 7.35 14.12
C ALA A 350 11.09 6.91 14.59
N ALA A 351 12.15 7.47 14.00
CA ALA A 351 13.53 7.17 14.35
C ALA A 351 13.91 7.62 15.78
N ALA A 352 13.20 8.59 16.34
CA ALA A 352 13.39 9.06 17.71
C ALA A 352 12.69 8.15 18.76
N GLN A 353 11.88 7.18 18.35
CA GLN A 353 11.22 6.27 19.29
C GLN A 353 12.23 5.28 19.90
N PRO A 354 12.10 4.96 21.20
CA PRO A 354 12.88 3.89 21.79
C PRO A 354 12.64 2.57 21.06
N GLY A 355 13.71 1.90 20.63
CA GLY A 355 13.62 0.62 19.93
C GLY A 355 13.23 0.74 18.45
N ALA A 356 13.42 1.91 17.83
CA ALA A 356 13.24 2.07 16.39
C ALA A 356 14.08 1.02 15.63
N SER A 357 13.48 0.40 14.62
CA SER A 357 14.07 -0.70 13.86
C SER A 357 15.11 -0.21 12.83
N ALA A 358 15.91 -1.13 12.29
CA ALA A 358 16.79 -0.84 11.15
C ALA A 358 15.98 -0.30 9.95
N ALA A 359 14.79 -0.86 9.69
CA ALA A 359 13.91 -0.42 8.62
C ALA A 359 13.50 1.07 8.75
N THR A 360 13.19 1.53 9.96
CA THR A 360 12.89 2.95 10.24
C THR A 360 14.05 3.88 9.86
N PHE A 361 15.28 3.48 10.16
CA PHE A 361 16.47 4.28 9.81
C PHE A 361 16.78 4.20 8.32
N VAL A 362 16.51 3.07 7.65
CA VAL A 362 16.61 2.94 6.19
C VAL A 362 15.62 3.88 5.50
N GLU A 363 14.39 3.92 5.95
CA GLU A 363 13.37 4.84 5.42
C GLU A 363 13.81 6.31 5.59
N LEU A 364 14.25 6.69 6.80
CA LEU A 364 14.75 8.04 7.05
C LEU A 364 15.93 8.38 6.13
N GLY A 365 16.87 7.45 5.95
CA GLY A 365 18.00 7.59 5.05
C GLY A 365 17.58 7.78 3.60
N GLY A 366 16.60 7.01 3.11
CA GLY A 366 16.03 7.13 1.77
C GLY A 366 15.41 8.51 1.53
N ILE A 367 14.55 8.97 2.43
CA ILE A 367 13.92 10.30 2.32
C ILE A 367 14.97 11.42 2.33
N LEU A 368 16.00 11.32 3.18
CA LEU A 368 17.09 12.28 3.21
C LEU A 368 17.90 12.28 1.91
N ALA A 369 18.15 11.12 1.33
CA ALA A 369 18.83 10.97 0.05
C ALA A 369 18.02 11.61 -1.10
N ASP A 370 16.70 11.41 -1.13
CA ASP A 370 15.78 12.02 -2.11
C ASP A 370 15.65 13.54 -1.96
N LEU A 371 15.88 14.06 -0.75
CA LEU A 371 15.96 15.49 -0.45
C LEU A 371 17.35 16.08 -0.73
N ASN A 372 18.24 15.33 -1.37
CA ASN A 372 19.63 15.71 -1.63
C ASN A 372 20.43 16.09 -0.35
N ARG A 373 20.21 15.33 0.74
CA ARG A 373 20.90 15.47 2.02
C ARG A 373 21.74 14.20 2.33
N PRO A 374 22.73 13.84 1.45
CA PRO A 374 23.42 12.56 1.53
C PRO A 374 24.22 12.38 2.81
N ALA A 375 24.83 13.42 3.37
CA ALA A 375 25.59 13.33 4.62
C ALA A 375 24.72 12.97 5.84
N GLU A 376 23.44 13.33 5.82
CA GLU A 376 22.51 12.93 6.88
C GLU A 376 21.95 11.52 6.61
N ALA A 377 21.74 11.16 5.34
CA ALA A 377 21.37 9.81 4.95
C ALA A 377 22.43 8.78 5.39
N VAL A 378 23.74 9.10 5.24
CA VAL A 378 24.85 8.26 5.74
C VAL A 378 24.69 7.95 7.23
N LYS A 379 24.33 8.95 8.05
CA LYS A 379 24.14 8.75 9.50
C LYS A 379 22.92 7.85 9.80
N ALA A 380 21.85 8.02 9.06
CA ALA A 380 20.66 7.19 9.22
C ALA A 380 20.94 5.73 8.82
N TYR A 381 21.57 5.50 7.67
CA TYR A 381 21.95 4.14 7.25
C TYR A 381 22.97 3.49 8.20
N GLN A 382 23.90 4.28 8.77
CA GLN A 382 24.82 3.76 9.79
C GLN A 382 24.07 3.22 11.00
N ARG A 383 23.02 3.93 11.46
CA ARG A 383 22.20 3.43 12.57
C ARG A 383 21.49 2.11 12.25
N ALA A 384 21.02 1.95 11.00
CA ALA A 384 20.44 0.69 10.55
C ALA A 384 21.48 -0.45 10.60
N ILE A 385 22.68 -0.21 10.10
CA ILE A 385 23.80 -1.17 10.12
C ILE A 385 24.24 -1.53 11.55
N ASP A 386 24.28 -0.54 12.45
CA ASP A 386 24.60 -0.78 13.87
C ASP A 386 23.59 -1.73 14.52
N ILE A 387 22.29 -1.57 14.21
CA ILE A 387 21.20 -2.43 14.70
C ILE A 387 21.35 -3.83 14.16
N ASP A 388 21.54 -4.00 12.84
CA ASP A 388 21.75 -5.31 12.21
C ASP A 388 22.95 -6.05 12.81
N THR A 389 24.05 -5.32 13.02
CA THR A 389 25.26 -5.86 13.61
C THR A 389 25.02 -6.33 15.04
N ALA A 390 24.33 -5.52 15.85
CA ALA A 390 24.00 -5.88 17.23
C ALA A 390 23.07 -7.09 17.32
N GLN A 391 22.24 -7.32 16.29
CA GLN A 391 21.35 -8.48 16.18
C GLN A 391 22.03 -9.71 15.55
N GLY A 392 23.26 -9.57 15.04
CA GLY A 392 23.99 -10.64 14.37
C GLY A 392 23.43 -11.00 12.98
N VAL A 393 22.71 -10.09 12.33
CA VAL A 393 22.06 -10.30 11.01
C VAL A 393 22.53 -9.23 10.01
N PRO A 394 23.83 -9.16 9.65
CA PRO A 394 24.33 -8.14 8.75
C PRO A 394 23.58 -8.15 7.40
N ASN A 395 23.19 -6.96 6.94
CA ASN A 395 22.39 -6.79 5.74
C ASN A 395 23.20 -6.04 4.66
N TRP A 396 23.49 -6.71 3.56
CA TRP A 396 24.23 -6.14 2.44
C TRP A 396 23.52 -4.94 1.81
N ALA A 397 22.19 -4.93 1.80
CA ALA A 397 21.41 -3.84 1.20
C ALA A 397 21.60 -2.52 1.99
N HIS A 398 21.71 -2.59 3.30
CA HIS A 398 21.95 -1.38 4.13
C HIS A 398 23.35 -0.82 3.90
N LEU A 399 24.38 -1.70 3.76
CA LEU A 399 25.72 -1.29 3.37
C LEU A 399 25.74 -0.65 1.98
N PHE A 400 25.00 -1.21 1.02
CA PHE A 400 24.88 -0.69 -0.34
C PHE A 400 24.23 0.71 -0.36
N LEU A 401 23.14 0.90 0.38
CA LEU A 401 22.46 2.20 0.50
C LEU A 401 23.36 3.26 1.13
N GLN A 402 24.11 2.90 2.18
CA GLN A 402 25.05 3.81 2.81
C GLN A 402 26.21 4.15 1.86
N ALA A 403 26.72 3.18 1.12
CA ALA A 403 27.77 3.41 0.11
C ALA A 403 27.31 4.42 -0.95
N GLY A 404 26.08 4.27 -1.47
CA GLY A 404 25.51 5.24 -2.41
C GLY A 404 25.34 6.64 -1.81
N ALA A 405 25.07 6.76 -0.53
CA ALA A 405 24.99 8.05 0.15
C ALA A 405 26.39 8.66 0.38
N LEU A 406 27.39 7.85 0.74
CA LEU A 406 28.79 8.28 0.86
C LEU A 406 29.33 8.80 -0.46
N ASP A 407 29.13 8.06 -1.55
CA ASP A 407 29.55 8.46 -2.88
C ASP A 407 28.95 9.83 -3.28
N ARG A 408 27.63 9.99 -3.08
CA ARG A 408 26.95 11.27 -3.32
C ARG A 408 27.42 12.41 -2.39
N SER A 409 27.97 12.09 -1.22
CA SER A 409 28.57 13.09 -0.33
C SER A 409 30.04 13.39 -0.64
N GLY A 410 30.62 12.70 -1.64
CA GLY A 410 32.01 12.87 -2.07
C GLY A 410 33.01 11.93 -1.40
N ASP A 411 32.57 11.03 -0.53
CA ASP A 411 33.43 10.03 0.12
C ASP A 411 33.40 8.69 -0.65
N TRP A 412 34.06 8.67 -1.81
CA TRP A 412 34.16 7.47 -2.63
C TRP A 412 34.97 6.35 -1.95
N GLU A 413 36.02 6.66 -1.20
CA GLU A 413 36.83 5.65 -0.53
C GLU A 413 36.01 4.89 0.53
N GLY A 414 35.22 5.61 1.32
CA GLY A 414 34.27 5.03 2.25
C GLY A 414 33.21 4.18 1.53
N ALA A 415 32.66 4.69 0.42
CA ALA A 415 31.69 3.97 -0.40
C ALA A 415 32.26 2.65 -0.94
N LYS A 416 33.48 2.69 -1.50
CA LYS A 416 34.18 1.53 -2.04
C LYS A 416 34.40 0.43 -1.01
N GLU A 417 34.79 0.80 0.21
CA GLU A 417 34.98 -0.15 1.29
C GLU A 417 33.66 -0.83 1.68
N LEU A 418 32.57 -0.10 1.81
CA LEU A 418 31.24 -0.66 2.11
C LEU A 418 30.73 -1.56 0.98
N LEU A 419 30.93 -1.19 -0.27
CA LEU A 419 30.57 -2.02 -1.43
C LEU A 419 31.36 -3.34 -1.43
N ARG A 420 32.65 -3.32 -1.07
CA ARG A 420 33.45 -4.55 -0.90
C ARG A 420 32.92 -5.41 0.24
N GLN A 421 32.51 -4.82 1.35
CA GLN A 421 31.88 -5.56 2.45
C GLN A 421 30.54 -6.17 2.02
N ALA A 422 29.68 -5.39 1.34
CA ALA A 422 28.42 -5.87 0.81
C ALA A 422 28.60 -7.01 -0.19
N SER A 423 29.63 -6.95 -1.07
CA SER A 423 29.92 -8.01 -2.03
C SER A 423 30.41 -9.30 -1.39
N LYS A 424 31.08 -9.22 -0.23
CA LYS A 424 31.46 -10.41 0.56
C LYS A 424 30.25 -11.06 1.22
N LEU A 425 29.29 -10.25 1.69
CA LEU A 425 28.04 -10.77 2.29
C LEU A 425 27.11 -11.38 1.24
N ALA A 426 27.07 -10.79 0.05
CA ALA A 426 26.14 -11.19 -1.02
C ALA A 426 26.86 -11.25 -2.39
N PRO A 427 27.72 -12.27 -2.63
CA PRO A 427 28.57 -12.33 -3.82
C PRO A 427 27.80 -12.58 -5.14
N GLY A 428 26.53 -12.93 -5.06
CA GLY A 428 25.62 -13.10 -6.20
C GLY A 428 24.84 -11.85 -6.59
N GLN A 429 25.01 -10.72 -5.90
CA GLN A 429 24.29 -9.48 -6.20
C GLN A 429 25.04 -8.67 -7.26
N ALA A 430 24.54 -8.75 -8.48
CA ALA A 430 25.15 -8.09 -9.64
C ALA A 430 25.24 -6.56 -9.47
N VAL A 431 24.21 -5.95 -8.85
CA VAL A 431 24.12 -4.50 -8.63
C VAL A 431 25.28 -3.94 -7.79
N ILE A 432 25.77 -4.68 -6.80
CA ILE A 432 26.91 -4.27 -5.95
C ILE A 432 28.18 -4.23 -6.78
N LEU A 433 28.44 -5.30 -7.55
CA LEU A 433 29.62 -5.42 -8.39
C LEU A 433 29.59 -4.37 -9.50
N ASN A 434 28.43 -4.13 -10.10
CA ASN A 434 28.26 -3.10 -11.11
C ASN A 434 28.57 -1.70 -10.57
N TYR A 435 28.01 -1.36 -9.40
CA TYR A 435 28.26 -0.04 -8.78
C TYR A 435 29.75 0.15 -8.46
N LEU A 436 30.38 -0.87 -7.88
CA LEU A 436 31.81 -0.83 -7.57
C LEU A 436 32.67 -0.69 -8.83
N GLY A 437 32.43 -1.54 -9.83
CA GLY A 437 33.19 -1.54 -11.08
C GLY A 437 32.99 -0.27 -11.90
N TYR A 438 31.76 0.21 -12.03
CA TYR A 438 31.46 1.47 -12.74
C TYR A 438 32.07 2.68 -12.03
N GLY A 439 31.91 2.75 -10.69
CA GLY A 439 32.48 3.83 -9.89
C GLY A 439 34.01 3.95 -10.01
N MET A 440 34.71 2.81 -10.07
CA MET A 440 36.15 2.74 -10.31
C MET A 440 36.49 3.14 -11.76
N LEU A 441 35.72 2.63 -12.74
CA LEU A 441 35.91 2.94 -14.16
C LEU A 441 35.77 4.43 -14.46
N ASP A 442 34.72 5.07 -13.90
CA ASP A 442 34.43 6.49 -14.12
C ASP A 442 35.52 7.38 -13.53
N ARG A 443 36.13 6.96 -12.44
CA ARG A 443 37.23 7.68 -11.76
C ARG A 443 38.61 7.31 -12.29
N GLY A 444 38.71 6.41 -13.25
CA GLY A 444 39.97 5.94 -13.80
C GLY A 444 40.85 5.12 -12.82
N GLU A 445 40.23 4.50 -11.82
CA GLU A 445 40.91 3.69 -10.84
C GLU A 445 41.02 2.24 -11.30
N ASN A 446 42.19 1.64 -11.13
CA ASN A 446 42.45 0.20 -11.31
C ASN A 446 41.56 -0.49 -12.37
N LEU A 447 41.76 -0.08 -13.63
CA LEU A 447 40.93 -0.56 -14.74
C LEU A 447 40.80 -2.09 -14.87
N PRO A 448 41.82 -2.92 -14.56
CA PRO A 448 41.69 -4.37 -14.55
C PRO A 448 40.71 -4.88 -13.48
N GLU A 449 40.69 -4.29 -12.28
CA GLU A 449 39.77 -4.66 -11.20
C GLU A 449 38.34 -4.19 -11.54
N ALA A 450 38.18 -2.97 -12.03
CA ALA A 450 36.90 -2.44 -12.50
C ALA A 450 36.26 -3.34 -13.57
N GLN A 451 37.07 -3.79 -14.55
CA GLN A 451 36.65 -4.73 -15.57
C GLN A 451 36.17 -6.06 -14.97
N ALA A 452 36.93 -6.65 -14.05
CA ALA A 452 36.55 -7.93 -13.43
C ALA A 452 35.19 -7.83 -12.71
N TYR A 453 34.91 -6.71 -12.03
CA TYR A 453 33.62 -6.47 -11.38
C TYR A 453 32.49 -6.31 -12.40
N ILE A 454 32.64 -5.50 -13.45
CA ILE A 454 31.60 -5.27 -14.46
C ILE A 454 31.31 -6.55 -15.26
N GLU A 455 32.34 -7.27 -15.70
CA GLU A 455 32.16 -8.54 -16.44
C GLU A 455 31.46 -9.60 -15.57
N ARG A 456 31.80 -9.67 -14.28
CA ARG A 456 31.13 -10.57 -13.36
C ARG A 456 29.68 -10.15 -13.12
N ALA A 457 29.39 -8.85 -12.95
CA ALA A 457 28.02 -8.34 -12.86
C ALA A 457 27.19 -8.73 -14.09
N SER A 458 27.76 -8.53 -15.29
CA SER A 458 27.11 -8.90 -16.55
C SER A 458 26.89 -10.42 -16.70
N SER A 459 27.75 -11.25 -16.10
CA SER A 459 27.56 -12.70 -16.09
C SER A 459 26.44 -13.14 -15.15
N LEU A 460 26.21 -12.40 -14.05
CA LEU A 460 25.17 -12.66 -13.07
C LEU A 460 23.79 -12.19 -13.53
N ASP A 461 23.73 -11.02 -14.16
CA ASP A 461 22.52 -10.47 -14.72
C ASP A 461 22.78 -9.87 -16.13
N PRO A 462 22.71 -10.70 -17.17
CA PRO A 462 23.02 -10.28 -18.54
C PRO A 462 21.94 -9.39 -19.18
N ASN A 463 20.74 -9.31 -18.58
CA ASN A 463 19.60 -8.58 -19.13
C ASN A 463 19.38 -7.22 -18.46
N ASP A 464 20.10 -6.90 -17.38
CA ASP A 464 20.02 -5.60 -16.73
C ASP A 464 20.63 -4.51 -17.63
N ALA A 465 19.84 -3.46 -17.90
CA ALA A 465 20.24 -2.37 -18.81
C ALA A 465 21.39 -1.52 -18.26
N ALA A 466 21.42 -1.25 -16.95
CA ALA A 466 22.48 -0.47 -16.32
C ALA A 466 23.82 -1.24 -16.31
N ILE A 467 23.76 -2.56 -16.14
CA ILE A 467 24.95 -3.41 -16.23
C ILE A 467 25.45 -3.49 -17.69
N ALA A 468 24.53 -3.60 -18.66
CA ALA A 468 24.88 -3.59 -20.08
C ALA A 468 25.51 -2.24 -20.50
N ASP A 469 25.02 -1.12 -19.94
CA ASP A 469 25.63 0.20 -20.13
C ASP A 469 27.05 0.27 -19.56
N SER A 470 27.23 -0.15 -18.31
CA SER A 470 28.55 -0.19 -17.67
C SER A 470 29.56 -1.03 -18.46
N LEU A 471 29.13 -2.18 -18.98
CA LEU A 471 29.96 -3.03 -19.85
C LEU A 471 30.28 -2.34 -21.17
N GLY A 472 29.32 -1.69 -21.79
CA GLY A 472 29.51 -0.92 -23.01
C GLY A 472 30.47 0.26 -22.82
N TRP A 473 30.32 0.98 -21.69
CA TRP A 473 31.23 2.06 -21.33
C TRP A 473 32.66 1.58 -21.04
N LEU A 474 32.81 0.44 -20.38
CA LEU A 474 34.09 -0.24 -20.20
C LEU A 474 34.77 -0.54 -21.56
N TYR A 475 34.03 -1.14 -22.50
CA TYR A 475 34.55 -1.44 -23.85
C TYR A 475 34.92 -0.17 -24.62
N TYR A 476 34.11 0.88 -24.50
CA TYR A 476 34.42 2.18 -25.10
C TYR A 476 35.73 2.75 -24.56
N LYS A 477 35.91 2.79 -23.24
CA LYS A 477 37.16 3.25 -22.60
C LYS A 477 38.40 2.45 -23.01
N ARG A 478 38.22 1.17 -23.39
CA ARG A 478 39.27 0.29 -23.90
C ARG A 478 39.47 0.36 -25.41
N GLY A 479 38.74 1.18 -26.12
CA GLY A 479 38.80 1.29 -27.58
C GLY A 479 38.12 0.14 -28.33
N ASN A 480 37.47 -0.79 -27.66
CA ASN A 480 36.66 -1.83 -28.28
C ASN A 480 35.28 -1.27 -28.67
N TYR A 481 35.24 -0.38 -29.64
CA TYR A 481 34.01 0.29 -30.04
C TYR A 481 32.93 -0.65 -30.61
N PRO A 482 33.24 -1.71 -31.38
CA PRO A 482 32.20 -2.68 -31.79
C PRO A 482 31.52 -3.38 -30.61
N GLY A 483 32.31 -3.81 -29.62
CA GLY A 483 31.79 -4.40 -28.40
C GLY A 483 30.97 -3.40 -27.56
N ALA A 484 31.44 -2.14 -27.49
CA ALA A 484 30.72 -1.05 -26.83
C ALA A 484 29.33 -0.83 -27.44
N ILE A 485 29.25 -0.71 -28.76
CA ILE A 485 28.00 -0.49 -29.49
C ILE A 485 27.02 -1.65 -29.21
N ALA A 486 27.47 -2.90 -29.32
CA ALA A 486 26.64 -4.07 -29.10
C ALA A 486 26.06 -4.13 -27.67
N ALA A 487 26.86 -3.76 -26.66
CA ALA A 487 26.38 -3.71 -25.27
C ALA A 487 25.43 -2.52 -25.02
N LEU A 488 25.75 -1.33 -25.56
CA LEU A 488 24.94 -0.13 -25.38
C LEU A 488 23.61 -0.20 -26.15
N GLU A 489 23.57 -0.83 -27.33
CA GLU A 489 22.30 -1.08 -28.05
C GLU A 489 21.37 -1.98 -27.23
N ARG A 490 21.91 -3.00 -26.52
CA ARG A 490 21.12 -3.80 -25.58
C ARG A 490 20.63 -2.99 -24.39
N ALA A 491 21.49 -2.13 -23.83
CA ALA A 491 21.11 -1.25 -22.73
C ALA A 491 19.96 -0.30 -23.12
N VAL A 492 20.05 0.34 -24.30
CA VAL A 492 18.97 1.20 -24.83
C VAL A 492 17.69 0.40 -25.10
N ALA A 493 17.80 -0.86 -25.56
CA ALA A 493 16.62 -1.69 -25.78
C ALA A 493 15.88 -2.01 -24.47
N GLY A 494 16.60 -2.17 -23.36
CA GLY A 494 16.02 -2.37 -22.02
C GLY A 494 15.45 -1.07 -21.42
N GLU A 495 16.20 0.03 -21.52
CA GLU A 495 15.83 1.33 -20.94
C GLU A 495 15.99 2.49 -21.95
N PRO A 496 15.08 2.61 -22.92
CA PRO A 496 15.22 3.57 -24.01
C PRO A 496 15.14 5.05 -23.58
N GLY A 497 14.57 5.33 -22.42
CA GLY A 497 14.44 6.69 -21.87
C GLY A 497 15.65 7.19 -21.09
N GLN A 498 16.60 6.34 -20.74
CA GLN A 498 17.73 6.72 -19.88
C GLN A 498 18.73 7.62 -20.62
N SER A 499 18.92 8.83 -20.08
CA SER A 499 19.79 9.87 -20.69
C SER A 499 21.23 9.39 -20.82
N VAL A 500 21.81 8.87 -19.75
CA VAL A 500 23.23 8.44 -19.72
C VAL A 500 23.50 7.31 -20.71
N ILE A 501 22.64 6.31 -20.78
CA ILE A 501 22.77 5.16 -21.70
C ILE A 501 22.77 5.64 -23.16
N ASN A 502 21.82 6.52 -23.51
CA ASN A 502 21.75 7.09 -24.84
C ASN A 502 22.96 7.99 -25.17
N GLU A 503 23.50 8.70 -24.17
CA GLU A 503 24.72 9.51 -24.35
C GLU A 503 25.93 8.62 -24.62
N HIS A 504 26.14 7.55 -23.86
CA HIS A 504 27.20 6.58 -24.07
C HIS A 504 27.13 5.92 -25.46
N LEU A 505 25.91 5.53 -25.89
CA LEU A 505 25.70 4.98 -27.24
C LEU A 505 26.05 5.99 -28.33
N GLY A 506 25.68 7.25 -28.14
CA GLY A 506 26.06 8.33 -29.06
C GLY A 506 27.57 8.50 -29.16
N ASP A 507 28.27 8.46 -28.04
CA ASP A 507 29.73 8.54 -28.00
C ASP A 507 30.40 7.35 -28.73
N ALA A 508 29.85 6.13 -28.51
CA ALA A 508 30.34 4.93 -29.18
C ALA A 508 30.10 4.95 -30.70
N TYR A 509 28.96 5.40 -31.18
CA TYR A 509 28.70 5.58 -32.61
C TYR A 509 29.60 6.64 -33.21
N TRP A 510 29.82 7.73 -32.49
CA TRP A 510 30.71 8.78 -32.96
C TRP A 510 32.16 8.31 -33.17
N ALA A 511 32.67 7.47 -32.25
CA ALA A 511 34.02 6.92 -32.31
C ALA A 511 34.27 6.04 -33.55
N VAL A 512 33.23 5.38 -34.08
CA VAL A 512 33.32 4.59 -35.32
C VAL A 512 32.88 5.36 -36.59
N GLY A 513 32.65 6.67 -36.51
CA GLY A 513 32.25 7.50 -37.64
C GLY A 513 30.76 7.47 -38.00
N ARG A 514 29.90 6.75 -37.23
CA ARG A 514 28.45 6.71 -37.42
C ARG A 514 27.77 7.98 -36.88
N ARG A 515 28.08 9.11 -37.57
CA ARG A 515 27.74 10.48 -37.12
C ARG A 515 26.23 10.74 -36.99
N MET A 516 25.44 10.15 -37.85
CA MET A 516 23.99 10.34 -37.84
C MET A 516 23.36 9.63 -36.67
N GLU A 517 23.72 8.38 -36.44
CA GLU A 517 23.26 7.57 -35.32
C GLU A 517 23.69 8.18 -33.97
N ALA A 518 24.92 8.67 -33.89
CA ALA A 518 25.40 9.39 -32.70
C ALA A 518 24.51 10.59 -32.36
N ARG A 519 24.14 11.39 -33.35
CA ARG A 519 23.26 12.53 -33.14
C ARG A 519 21.84 12.13 -32.77
N TYR A 520 21.32 11.00 -33.27
CA TYR A 520 20.02 10.49 -32.83
C TYR A 520 20.07 10.03 -31.39
N ALA A 521 21.09 9.28 -30.99
CA ALA A 521 21.27 8.83 -29.61
C ALA A 521 21.39 10.02 -28.63
N TRP A 522 22.23 11.03 -28.95
CA TRP A 522 22.33 12.24 -28.12
C TRP A 522 21.01 13.05 -28.05
N ARG A 523 20.19 13.06 -29.12
CA ARG A 523 18.87 13.69 -29.08
C ARG A 523 17.91 12.91 -28.17
N ALA A 524 17.96 11.58 -28.19
CA ALA A 524 17.21 10.76 -27.25
C ALA A 524 17.65 11.02 -25.80
N ALA A 525 18.95 11.13 -25.55
CA ALA A 525 19.50 11.49 -24.25
C ALA A 525 18.94 12.82 -23.70
N LEU A 526 18.73 13.83 -24.56
CA LEU A 526 18.20 15.14 -24.15
C LEU A 526 16.77 15.11 -23.62
N VAL A 527 15.99 14.08 -23.93
CA VAL A 527 14.56 14.03 -23.56
C VAL A 527 14.37 14.00 -22.03
N GLN A 528 15.27 13.32 -21.32
CA GLN A 528 15.22 13.18 -19.86
C GLN A 528 16.49 13.70 -19.16
N ALA A 529 17.35 14.41 -19.87
CA ALA A 529 18.56 14.99 -19.30
C ALA A 529 18.24 16.11 -18.32
N ASP A 530 18.94 16.15 -17.20
CA ASP A 530 18.94 17.31 -16.32
C ASP A 530 19.62 18.52 -16.98
N LYS A 531 19.69 19.65 -16.28
CA LYS A 531 20.26 20.89 -16.86
C LYS A 531 21.75 20.74 -17.20
N ALA A 532 22.54 20.13 -16.32
CA ALA A 532 23.99 19.98 -16.50
C ALA A 532 24.30 19.01 -17.64
N ASP A 533 23.62 17.87 -17.68
CA ASP A 533 23.72 16.89 -18.75
C ASP A 533 23.24 17.45 -20.10
N SER A 534 22.13 18.17 -20.09
CA SER A 534 21.58 18.82 -21.28
C SER A 534 22.58 19.76 -21.93
N ASP A 535 23.32 20.57 -21.14
CA ASP A 535 24.33 21.50 -21.69
C ASP A 535 25.55 20.74 -22.23
N ARG A 536 25.93 19.61 -21.62
CA ARG A 536 27.00 18.73 -22.11
C ARG A 536 26.60 18.05 -23.43
N ILE A 537 25.41 17.47 -23.49
CA ILE A 537 24.91 16.77 -24.69
C ILE A 537 24.69 17.74 -25.86
N LYS A 538 24.21 18.95 -25.61
CA LYS A 538 24.10 19.99 -26.68
C LYS A 538 25.43 20.35 -27.29
N ARG A 539 26.50 20.42 -26.50
CA ARG A 539 27.86 20.64 -27.03
C ARG A 539 28.30 19.47 -27.92
N LYS A 540 28.05 18.22 -27.50
CA LYS A 540 28.32 17.04 -28.34
C LYS A 540 27.54 17.06 -29.66
N LEU A 541 26.30 17.52 -29.65
CA LEU A 541 25.49 17.67 -30.87
C LEU A 541 26.02 18.73 -31.84
N ALA A 542 26.59 19.81 -31.33
CA ALA A 542 27.16 20.88 -32.13
C ALA A 542 28.55 20.50 -32.71
N ASP A 543 29.44 20.10 -31.82
CA ASP A 543 30.88 20.01 -32.11
C ASP A 543 31.44 18.58 -32.09
N GLY A 544 30.63 17.60 -31.69
CA GLY A 544 31.08 16.27 -31.34
C GLY A 544 31.64 16.18 -29.89
N PRO A 545 31.98 15.00 -29.41
CA PRO A 545 32.70 14.86 -28.14
C PRO A 545 34.10 15.49 -28.33
N GLY A 546 34.44 16.55 -27.57
CA GLY A 546 35.72 17.24 -27.67
C GLY A 546 36.91 16.30 -27.48
N ASP A 547 38.09 16.72 -27.95
CA ASP A 547 39.37 15.96 -28.02
C ASP A 547 39.93 15.46 -26.66
N ARG A 548 39.21 15.58 -25.54
CA ARG A 548 39.67 15.10 -24.21
C ARG A 548 39.62 13.59 -24.02
N LEU A 549 39.19 12.81 -25.01
CA LEU A 549 39.07 11.34 -24.90
C LEU A 549 40.26 10.59 -25.51
N SER A 550 41.30 11.29 -25.99
CA SER A 550 42.51 10.69 -26.60
C SER A 550 43.76 10.70 -25.71
N ALA A 551 43.65 11.15 -24.45
CA ALA A 551 44.82 11.21 -23.56
C ALA A 551 44.40 10.87 -22.11
N ASN A 552 44.39 9.59 -21.77
CA ASN A 552 44.95 9.02 -20.55
C ASN A 552 44.81 7.50 -20.58
#